data_73f7e9a8f8230fb352e4ed4d0b15f09c
#
_entry.id   73f7e9a8f8230fb352e4ed4d0b15f09c
#
_cell.length_a   1.000
_cell.length_b   1.000
_cell.length_c   1.000
_cell.angle_alpha   90.00
_cell.angle_beta   90.00
_cell.angle_gamma   90.00
#
_symmetry.space_group_name_H-M   'P 1'
#
loop_
_entity.id
_entity.type
_entity.pdbx_description
1 polymer ?
#
loop_
_entity_poly.entity_id
_entity_poly.type
_entity_poly.pdbx_seq_one_letter_code
_entity_poly.pdbx_strand_id
1 'polypeptide(L)'
;MLIACGAVLVVALAFSLGVAPALAQSPTPPPPVQVEKPPPSPGPQFVWIAGHWTPQGGQWAWVSGRWVEAQGAWIPGRYQQTAQRWTYVEGRWKK
;
A
#
# COMPACT_ATOMS: atom_id res chain seq x y z
N MET A 1 -41.81 -8.95 13.91
CA MET A 1 -41.11 -9.97 14.52
C MET A 1 -39.85 -10.33 13.80
N LEU A 2 -39.84 -10.31 12.59
CA LEU A 2 -38.65 -10.61 11.84
C LEU A 2 -37.73 -9.46 11.70
N ILE A 3 -38.12 -8.36 12.21
CA ILE A 3 -37.38 -7.14 12.09
C ILE A 3 -35.99 -7.20 12.63
N ALA A 4 -35.78 -8.00 13.61
CA ALA A 4 -34.49 -8.09 14.23
C ALA A 4 -33.40 -8.45 13.25
N CYS A 5 -33.72 -9.24 12.28
CA CYS A 5 -32.74 -9.69 11.33
C CYS A 5 -32.20 -8.56 10.49
N GLY A 6 -33.06 -7.68 10.09
CA GLY A 6 -32.63 -6.58 9.25
C GLY A 6 -31.66 -5.65 9.95
N ALA A 7 -31.93 -5.42 11.20
CA ALA A 7 -31.07 -4.51 11.94
C ALA A 7 -29.65 -5.05 12.05
N VAL A 8 -29.52 -6.32 12.18
CA VAL A 8 -28.21 -6.92 12.34
C VAL A 8 -27.35 -6.74 11.10
N LEU A 9 -27.93 -6.83 9.95
CA LEU A 9 -27.19 -6.69 8.72
C LEU A 9 -26.59 -5.32 8.53
N VAL A 10 -27.32 -4.31 8.94
CA VAL A 10 -26.83 -2.96 8.78
C VAL A 10 -25.58 -2.71 9.60
N VAL A 11 -25.54 -3.27 10.78
CA VAL A 11 -24.38 -3.08 11.66
C VAL A 11 -23.14 -3.70 11.03
N ALA A 12 -23.28 -4.80 10.41
CA ALA A 12 -22.14 -5.48 9.80
C ALA A 12 -21.50 -4.64 8.71
N LEU A 13 -22.29 -3.97 7.92
CA LEU A 13 -21.76 -3.15 6.85
C LEU A 13 -20.98 -1.97 7.37
N ALA A 14 -21.50 -1.35 8.41
CA ALA A 14 -20.82 -0.19 8.98
C ALA A 14 -19.45 -0.56 9.50
N PHE A 15 -19.36 -1.70 10.13
CA PHE A 15 -18.10 -2.16 10.66
C PHE A 15 -17.07 -2.36 9.54
N SER A 16 -17.49 -2.92 8.45
CA SER A 16 -16.62 -3.19 7.32
C SER A 16 -15.94 -1.92 6.83
N LEU A 17 -16.69 -0.87 6.69
CA LEU A 17 -16.14 0.39 6.21
C LEU A 17 -15.16 1.01 7.18
N GLY A 18 -15.39 0.86 8.46
CA GLY A 18 -14.50 1.44 9.44
C GLY A 18 -13.16 0.76 9.53
N VAL A 19 -13.10 -0.50 9.14
CA VAL A 19 -11.86 -1.26 9.23
C VAL A 19 -10.88 -0.91 8.12
N ALA A 20 -11.37 -0.62 6.92
CA ALA A 20 -10.50 -0.43 5.77
C ALA A 20 -9.41 0.63 5.98
N PRO A 21 -9.69 1.83 6.47
CA PRO A 21 -8.62 2.81 6.66
C PRO A 21 -7.56 2.37 7.64
N ALA A 22 -7.94 1.62 8.66
CA ALA A 22 -6.99 1.18 9.66
C ALA A 22 -6.01 0.17 9.09
N LEU A 23 -6.41 -0.61 8.08
CA LEU A 23 -5.53 -1.60 7.48
C LEU A 23 -4.42 -0.96 6.66
N ALA A 24 -4.57 0.28 6.25
CA ALA A 24 -3.59 0.96 5.42
C ALA A 24 -2.60 1.77 6.24
N GLN A 25 -2.58 1.58 7.56
CA GLN A 25 -1.70 2.34 8.44
C GLN A 25 -1.02 1.40 9.44
N SER A 26 0.14 1.82 9.91
CA SER A 26 0.86 1.07 10.93
C SER A 26 1.28 2.00 12.06
N PRO A 27 1.21 1.56 13.31
CA PRO A 27 1.69 2.35 14.44
C PRO A 27 3.21 2.38 14.55
N THR A 28 3.90 1.50 13.86
CA THR A 28 5.35 1.42 13.92
C THR A 28 5.96 1.94 12.62
N PRO A 29 7.18 2.48 12.68
CA PRO A 29 7.84 2.91 11.46
C PRO A 29 8.16 1.73 10.54
N PRO A 30 8.34 1.99 9.23
CA PRO A 30 8.68 0.91 8.32
C PRO A 30 10.03 0.29 8.67
N PRO A 31 10.19 -1.02 8.44
CA PRO A 31 11.49 -1.66 8.61
C PRO A 31 12.49 -1.15 7.57
N PRO A 32 13.77 -1.43 7.75
CA PRO A 32 14.76 -1.07 6.73
C PRO A 32 14.41 -1.70 5.39
N VAL A 33 14.65 -0.96 4.32
CA VAL A 33 14.35 -1.42 2.97
C VAL A 33 15.19 -2.66 2.66
N GLN A 34 14.56 -3.68 2.09
CA GLN A 34 15.28 -4.87 1.68
C GLN A 34 16.10 -4.58 0.43
N VAL A 35 17.31 -5.12 0.40
CA VAL A 35 18.16 -4.96 -0.77
C VAL A 35 17.74 -5.99 -1.80
N GLU A 36 17.37 -5.52 -2.99
CA GLU A 36 17.00 -6.39 -4.08
C GLU A 36 17.97 -6.21 -5.24
N LYS A 37 18.25 -7.30 -5.90
CA LYS A 37 19.06 -7.28 -7.11
C LYS A 37 18.09 -7.40 -8.30
N PRO A 38 17.87 -6.32 -9.05
CA PRO A 38 16.92 -6.41 -10.16
C PRO A 38 17.35 -7.42 -11.20
N PRO A 39 16.44 -8.19 -11.76
CA PRO A 39 16.78 -9.00 -12.93
C PRO A 39 17.09 -8.11 -14.12
N PRO A 40 17.70 -8.67 -15.17
CA PRO A 40 18.03 -7.85 -16.34
C PRO A 40 16.81 -7.15 -16.90
N SER A 41 17.03 -5.93 -17.40
CA SER A 41 15.94 -5.15 -17.98
C SER A 41 15.37 -5.83 -19.23
N PRO A 42 14.05 -5.89 -19.36
CA PRO A 42 13.44 -6.45 -20.58
C PRO A 42 13.56 -5.56 -21.79
N GLY A 43 13.97 -4.29 -21.64
CA GLY A 43 14.17 -3.40 -22.77
C GLY A 43 14.42 -1.98 -22.32
N PRO A 44 14.83 -1.10 -23.24
CA PRO A 44 15.18 0.28 -22.87
C PRO A 44 13.98 1.12 -22.46
N GLN A 45 12.77 0.71 -22.80
CA GLN A 45 11.58 1.45 -22.40
C GLN A 45 11.04 1.06 -21.04
N PHE A 46 11.73 0.16 -20.32
CA PHE A 46 11.29 -0.28 -19.01
C PHE A 46 12.04 0.47 -17.90
N VAL A 47 11.34 0.70 -16.81
CA VAL A 47 11.87 1.36 -15.62
C VAL A 47 11.74 0.42 -14.45
N TRP A 48 12.79 0.36 -13.62
CA TRP A 48 12.76 -0.45 -12.41
C TRP A 48 12.00 0.31 -11.31
N ILE A 49 10.93 -0.30 -10.82
CA ILE A 49 10.20 0.22 -9.68
C ILE A 49 10.69 -0.51 -8.46
N ALA A 50 11.38 0.21 -7.57
CA ALA A 50 11.97 -0.42 -6.39
C ALA A 50 10.89 -0.98 -5.47
N GLY A 51 11.21 -2.07 -4.79
CA GLY A 51 10.32 -2.62 -3.78
C GLY A 51 10.17 -1.68 -2.60
N HIS A 52 9.14 -1.93 -1.82
CA HIS A 52 8.86 -1.10 -0.66
C HIS A 52 8.01 -1.85 0.34
N TRP A 53 7.93 -1.30 1.54
CA TRP A 53 7.04 -1.83 2.57
C TRP A 53 5.70 -1.12 2.46
N THR A 54 4.62 -1.89 2.61
CA THR A 54 3.28 -1.33 2.64
C THR A 54 2.58 -1.74 3.93
N PRO A 55 1.86 -0.82 4.59
CA PRO A 55 1.14 -1.20 5.82
C PRO A 55 -0.04 -2.10 5.50
N GLN A 56 -0.19 -3.14 6.29
CA GLN A 56 -1.25 -4.10 6.09
C GLN A 56 -1.63 -4.72 7.43
N GLY A 57 -2.84 -4.45 7.89
CA GLY A 57 -3.30 -5.00 9.17
C GLY A 57 -2.46 -4.56 10.35
N GLY A 58 -1.96 -3.34 10.34
CA GLY A 58 -1.12 -2.84 11.42
C GLY A 58 0.32 -3.31 11.36
N GLN A 59 0.67 -4.05 10.34
CA GLN A 59 2.03 -4.55 10.15
C GLN A 59 2.54 -4.11 8.79
N TRP A 60 3.80 -4.43 8.50
CA TRP A 60 4.41 -4.09 7.23
C TRP A 60 4.60 -5.33 6.39
N ALA A 61 4.20 -5.26 5.12
CA ALA A 61 4.40 -6.33 4.16
C ALA A 61 5.31 -5.83 3.04
N TRP A 62 6.23 -6.68 2.60
CA TRP A 62 7.17 -6.30 1.54
C TRP A 62 6.54 -6.50 0.17
N VAL A 63 6.64 -5.47 -0.67
CA VAL A 63 6.23 -5.53 -2.08
C VAL A 63 7.49 -5.51 -2.91
N SER A 64 7.72 -6.58 -3.66
CA SER A 64 8.93 -6.69 -4.47
C SER A 64 8.96 -5.68 -5.60
N GLY A 65 10.17 -5.26 -5.94
CA GLY A 65 10.35 -4.40 -7.09
C GLY A 65 10.03 -5.12 -8.39
N ARG A 66 9.87 -4.35 -9.45
CA ARG A 66 9.54 -4.93 -10.75
C ARG A 66 9.88 -3.96 -11.87
N TRP A 67 10.00 -4.50 -13.06
CA TRP A 67 10.16 -3.70 -14.26
C TRP A 67 8.78 -3.36 -14.83
N VAL A 68 8.59 -2.10 -15.18
CA VAL A 68 7.34 -1.67 -15.83
C VAL A 68 7.67 -0.78 -17.01
N GLU A 69 6.80 -0.79 -17.99
CA GLU A 69 6.97 0.04 -19.16
C GLU A 69 6.79 1.51 -18.77
N ALA A 70 7.71 2.36 -19.23
CA ALA A 70 7.71 3.77 -18.83
C ALA A 70 6.48 4.49 -19.39
N GLN A 71 5.87 5.31 -18.53
CA GLN A 71 4.72 6.14 -18.92
C GLN A 71 5.02 7.60 -18.63
N GLY A 72 6.29 7.96 -18.57
CA GLY A 72 6.72 9.30 -18.24
C GLY A 72 7.87 9.22 -17.25
N ALA A 73 8.02 10.23 -16.42
CA ALA A 73 9.02 10.21 -15.35
C ALA A 73 8.43 9.55 -14.11
N TRP A 74 9.15 8.59 -13.54
CA TRP A 74 8.66 7.90 -12.35
C TRP A 74 8.97 8.73 -11.11
N ILE A 75 7.94 8.97 -10.30
CA ILE A 75 8.10 9.63 -9.01
C ILE A 75 7.92 8.56 -7.95
N PRO A 76 8.99 8.24 -7.19
CA PRO A 76 8.90 7.16 -6.21
C PRO A 76 7.91 7.46 -5.11
N GLY A 77 7.36 6.40 -4.53
CA GLY A 77 6.54 6.54 -3.36
C GLY A 77 7.37 6.93 -2.15
N ARG A 78 6.68 7.23 -1.06
CA ARG A 78 7.37 7.61 0.17
C ARG A 78 6.55 7.21 1.38
N TYR A 79 7.23 7.11 2.52
CA TYR A 79 6.56 6.85 3.78
C TYR A 79 6.19 8.17 4.43
N GLN A 80 5.06 8.19 5.10
CA GLN A 80 4.55 9.41 5.72
C GLN A 80 3.99 9.10 7.09
N GLN A 81 4.29 9.95 8.07
CA GLN A 81 3.77 9.79 9.42
C GLN A 81 2.74 10.86 9.70
N THR A 82 1.58 10.45 10.20
CA THR A 82 0.51 11.35 10.57
C THR A 82 -0.14 10.83 11.85
N ALA A 83 -0.27 11.68 12.87
CA ALA A 83 -0.93 11.31 14.11
C ALA A 83 -0.36 10.01 14.70
N GLN A 84 0.96 9.89 14.70
CA GLN A 84 1.68 8.74 15.25
C GLN A 84 1.38 7.44 14.51
N ARG A 85 0.95 7.55 13.28
CA ARG A 85 0.73 6.39 12.43
C ARG A 85 1.49 6.57 11.14
N TRP A 86 1.91 5.46 10.57
CA TRP A 86 2.69 5.46 9.34
C TRP A 86 1.88 4.91 8.19
N THR A 87 2.04 5.52 7.04
CA THR A 87 1.41 5.06 5.81
C THR A 87 2.41 5.16 4.67
N TYR A 88 2.09 4.53 3.56
CA TYR A 88 2.92 4.60 2.36
C TYR A 88 2.15 5.33 1.27
N VAL A 89 2.78 6.35 0.68
CA VAL A 89 2.20 7.09 -0.43
C VAL A 89 2.75 6.49 -1.72
N GLU A 90 1.84 6.01 -2.56
CA GLU A 90 2.24 5.33 -3.79
C GLU A 90 3.01 6.24 -4.73
N GLY A 91 3.95 5.64 -5.46
CA GLY A 91 4.61 6.37 -6.53
C GLY A 91 3.67 6.60 -7.69
N ARG A 92 4.07 7.45 -8.61
CA ARG A 92 3.23 7.76 -9.75
C ARG A 92 4.07 8.20 -10.93
N TRP A 93 3.43 8.27 -12.09
CA TRP A 93 4.08 8.74 -13.31
C TRP A 93 3.77 10.22 -13.52
N LYS A 94 4.80 10.97 -13.89
CA LYS A 94 4.64 12.37 -14.27
C LYS A 94 4.82 12.46 -15.78
N LYS A 95 3.76 12.83 -16.45
CA LYS A 95 3.76 12.92 -17.92
C LYS A 95 4.14 14.30 -18.41
#